data_aa1518c2000bd104895b102bd2e5379c
#
_entry.id   aa1518c2000bd104895b102bd2e5379c
#
_cell.length_a   1.000
_cell.length_b   1.000
_cell.length_c   1.000
_cell.angle_alpha   90.00
_cell.angle_beta   90.00
_cell.angle_gamma   90.00
#
_symmetry.space_group_name_H-M   'P 1'
#
loop_
_entity.id
_entity.type
_entity.pdbx_description
1 polymer ?
#
loop_
_entity_poly.entity_id
_entity_poly.type
_entity_poly.pdbx_seq_one_letter_code
_entity_poly.pdbx_strand_id
1 'polypeptide(L)'
;NTDIWRITGPLDKAPSGMWPSGGAWLCRHLWERYLYTGDVEFLRSAYPIMKEAGRFFDETMVKEPLHNWLVVCPSNSPENTHAGSGGKATTAAGCTMDNQLVFDLWTSIIATARLLGVDTEYASHLEERLKEMPPMQIGRWGQLQEWMFDWDDPDDIHRHVSHLYGLFPSNQISPYRTPE
;
A
#
# COMPACT_ATOMS: atom_id res chain seq x y z
N ASN A 1 13.19 -9.76 9.04
CA ASN A 1 12.69 -8.71 9.92
C ASN A 1 13.85 -7.95 10.56
N THR A 2 13.70 -6.65 10.73
CA THR A 2 14.75 -5.81 11.32
C THR A 2 14.15 -5.05 12.51
N ASP A 3 14.81 -5.09 13.64
CA ASP A 3 14.41 -4.39 14.85
C ASP A 3 15.09 -3.02 15.00
N ILE A 4 14.78 -2.30 16.07
CA ILE A 4 15.40 -1.00 16.38
C ILE A 4 16.89 -1.08 16.69
N TRP A 5 17.41 -2.27 16.96
CA TRP A 5 18.82 -2.53 17.23
C TRP A 5 19.62 -2.87 15.98
N ARG A 6 18.98 -2.78 14.80
CA ARG A 6 19.55 -3.13 13.48
C ARG A 6 19.92 -4.61 13.36
N ILE A 7 19.27 -5.46 14.12
CA ILE A 7 19.42 -6.91 13.99
C ILE A 7 18.40 -7.39 12.95
N THR A 8 18.87 -8.11 11.95
CA THR A 8 18.03 -8.75 10.94
C THR A 8 18.05 -10.24 11.15
N GLY A 9 16.89 -10.83 11.34
CA GLY A 9 16.74 -12.25 11.61
C GLY A 9 15.68 -12.91 10.74
N PRO A 10 15.72 -14.23 10.57
CA PRO A 10 14.68 -14.99 9.88
C PRO A 10 13.38 -14.91 10.65
N LEU A 11 12.28 -15.19 9.94
CA LEU A 11 10.94 -15.31 10.50
C LEU A 11 10.43 -16.72 10.27
N ASP A 12 9.89 -17.31 11.32
CA ASP A 12 9.38 -18.69 11.30
C ASP A 12 7.98 -18.77 10.68
N LYS A 13 7.29 -17.63 10.56
CA LYS A 13 5.89 -17.58 10.12
C LYS A 13 5.69 -16.44 9.12
N ALA A 14 5.10 -16.78 7.97
CA ALA A 14 4.76 -15.80 6.93
C ALA A 14 3.90 -14.62 7.46
N PRO A 15 2.84 -14.83 8.29
CA PRO A 15 2.02 -13.75 8.83
C PRO A 15 2.80 -12.68 9.58
N SER A 16 3.90 -13.07 10.21
CA SER A 16 4.69 -12.20 11.09
C SER A 16 5.77 -11.40 10.37
N GLY A 17 5.98 -11.62 9.07
CA GLY A 17 7.12 -10.98 8.43
C GLY A 17 7.13 -10.88 6.91
N MET A 18 6.18 -11.46 6.22
CA MET A 18 6.12 -11.39 4.76
C MET A 18 5.30 -10.18 4.27
N TRP A 19 5.41 -9.07 4.94
CA TRP A 19 4.73 -7.84 4.52
C TRP A 19 5.75 -6.81 4.04
N PRO A 20 5.82 -6.53 2.71
CA PRO A 20 6.85 -5.65 2.16
C PRO A 20 6.52 -4.16 2.28
N SER A 21 5.29 -3.80 2.65
CA SER A 21 4.79 -2.42 2.52
C SER A 21 5.17 -1.49 3.68
N GLY A 22 5.98 -1.95 4.64
CA GLY A 22 6.43 -1.14 5.78
C GLY A 22 7.21 0.11 5.37
N GLY A 23 8.01 0.03 4.29
CA GLY A 23 8.73 1.18 3.75
C GLY A 23 7.79 2.26 3.19
N ALA A 24 6.74 1.86 2.49
CA ALA A 24 5.71 2.77 2.01
C ALA A 24 4.98 3.46 3.18
N TRP A 25 4.62 2.69 4.21
CA TRP A 25 4.01 3.23 5.42
C TRP A 25 4.88 4.30 6.08
N LEU A 26 6.18 4.05 6.24
CA LEU A 26 7.11 5.00 6.85
C LEU A 26 7.28 6.26 6.00
N CYS A 27 7.31 6.14 4.68
CA CYS A 27 7.40 7.31 3.78
C CYS A 27 6.20 8.24 3.89
N ARG A 28 5.02 7.71 4.27
CA ARG A 28 3.83 8.54 4.54
C ARG A 28 4.10 9.61 5.58
N HIS A 29 4.85 9.31 6.63
CA HIS A 29 5.19 10.29 7.69
C HIS A 29 6.05 11.44 7.15
N LEU A 30 6.89 11.18 6.16
CA LEU A 30 7.71 12.21 5.51
C LEU A 30 6.82 13.19 4.73
N TRP A 31 5.90 12.66 3.95
CA TRP A 31 4.92 13.46 3.21
C TRP A 31 3.99 14.23 4.16
N GLU A 32 3.45 13.58 5.17
CA GLU A 32 2.56 14.19 6.15
C GLU A 32 3.23 15.35 6.90
N ARG A 33 4.49 15.19 7.31
CA ARG A 33 5.26 16.29 7.91
C ARG A 33 5.28 17.51 6.98
N TYR A 34 5.53 17.31 5.69
CA TYR A 34 5.46 18.41 4.73
C TYR A 34 4.05 19.04 4.68
N LEU A 35 3.00 18.24 4.63
CA LEU A 35 1.63 18.76 4.59
C LEU A 35 1.29 19.65 5.80
N TYR A 36 1.80 19.30 6.99
CA TYR A 36 1.56 20.07 8.20
C TYR A 36 2.46 21.31 8.34
N THR A 37 3.64 21.29 7.77
CA THR A 37 4.65 22.35 8.01
C THR A 37 4.87 23.26 6.81
N GLY A 38 4.58 22.80 5.60
CA GLY A 38 4.95 23.49 4.35
C GLY A 38 6.47 23.55 4.11
N ASP A 39 7.29 22.80 4.87
CA ASP A 39 8.75 22.83 4.81
C ASP A 39 9.26 22.15 3.53
N VAL A 40 9.48 22.95 2.49
CA VAL A 40 9.96 22.49 1.16
C VAL A 40 11.40 21.96 1.24
N GLU A 41 12.25 22.55 2.11
CA GLU A 41 13.64 22.09 2.24
C GLU A 41 13.70 20.71 2.92
N PHE A 42 12.87 20.50 3.93
CA PHE A 42 12.68 19.16 4.49
C PHE A 42 12.20 18.18 3.41
N LEU A 43 11.16 18.55 2.64
CA LEU A 43 10.62 17.68 1.60
C LEU A 43 11.68 17.33 0.54
N ARG A 44 12.52 18.31 0.16
CA ARG A 44 13.65 18.10 -0.75
C ARG A 44 14.63 17.07 -0.20
N SER A 45 14.93 17.13 1.09
CA SER A 45 15.82 16.18 1.76
C SER A 45 15.21 14.78 1.92
N ALA A 46 13.90 14.67 2.07
CA ALA A 46 13.15 13.42 2.23
C ALA A 46 12.85 12.74 0.88
N TYR A 47 12.78 13.49 -0.21
CA TYR A 47 12.37 13.00 -1.53
C TYR A 47 13.18 11.80 -2.03
N PRO A 48 14.51 11.74 -1.91
CA PRO A 48 15.28 10.57 -2.33
C PRO A 48 14.84 9.28 -1.63
N ILE A 49 14.49 9.35 -0.34
CA ILE A 49 14.02 8.19 0.42
C ILE A 49 12.66 7.72 -0.12
N MET A 50 11.74 8.64 -0.33
CA MET A 50 10.42 8.35 -0.89
C MET A 50 10.54 7.76 -2.31
N LYS A 51 11.41 8.35 -3.15
CA LYS A 51 11.65 7.90 -4.52
C LYS A 51 12.18 6.46 -4.56
N GLU A 52 13.18 6.14 -3.76
CA GLU A 52 13.72 4.77 -3.72
C GLU A 52 12.71 3.75 -3.19
N ALA A 53 11.87 4.12 -2.21
CA ALA A 53 10.76 3.29 -1.79
C ALA A 53 9.72 3.10 -2.92
N GLY A 54 9.45 4.14 -3.70
CA GLY A 54 8.56 4.06 -4.87
C GLY A 54 9.11 3.16 -5.96
N ARG A 55 10.41 3.25 -6.25
CA ARG A 55 11.11 2.39 -7.21
C ARG A 55 11.05 0.91 -6.81
N PHE A 56 11.19 0.61 -5.53
CA PHE A 56 11.05 -0.77 -5.05
C PHE A 56 9.73 -1.40 -5.52
N PHE A 57 8.60 -0.71 -5.36
CA PHE A 57 7.31 -1.22 -5.80
C PHE A 57 7.17 -1.23 -7.33
N ASP A 58 7.67 -0.21 -8.01
CA ASP A 58 7.64 -0.13 -9.47
C ASP A 58 8.38 -1.32 -10.13
N GLU A 59 9.50 -1.73 -9.52
CA GLU A 59 10.33 -2.84 -10.00
C GLU A 59 9.85 -4.23 -9.55
N THR A 60 9.12 -4.33 -8.42
CA THR A 60 8.77 -5.62 -7.81
C THR A 60 7.30 -6.02 -7.94
N MET A 61 6.39 -5.07 -8.18
CA MET A 61 4.99 -5.40 -8.42
C MET A 61 4.83 -6.17 -9.74
N VAL A 62 3.86 -7.08 -9.74
CA VAL A 62 3.61 -7.98 -10.88
C VAL A 62 2.19 -7.82 -11.41
N LYS A 63 1.98 -8.18 -12.67
CA LYS A 63 0.63 -8.27 -13.26
C LYS A 63 -0.03 -9.58 -12.82
N GLU A 64 -1.17 -9.48 -12.14
CA GLU A 64 -1.95 -10.67 -11.83
C GLU A 64 -2.73 -11.18 -13.06
N PRO A 65 -2.96 -12.49 -13.16
CA PRO A 65 -3.36 -13.10 -14.44
C PRO A 65 -4.84 -12.92 -14.82
N LEU A 66 -5.71 -12.53 -13.88
CA LEU A 66 -7.16 -12.49 -14.15
C LEU A 66 -7.63 -11.15 -14.73
N HIS A 67 -7.21 -10.06 -14.11
CA HIS A 67 -7.61 -8.69 -14.46
C HIS A 67 -6.46 -7.91 -15.09
N ASN A 68 -5.25 -8.48 -15.07
CA ASN A 68 -4.02 -7.80 -15.48
C ASN A 68 -3.72 -6.55 -14.65
N TRP A 69 -4.17 -6.53 -13.40
CA TRP A 69 -3.84 -5.47 -12.45
C TRP A 69 -2.43 -5.60 -11.92
N LEU A 70 -1.83 -4.47 -11.60
CA LEU A 70 -0.52 -4.38 -11.00
C LEU A 70 -0.64 -4.53 -9.48
N VAL A 71 -0.05 -5.58 -8.91
CA VAL A 71 -0.24 -5.94 -7.50
C VAL A 71 1.07 -6.28 -6.80
N VAL A 72 1.11 -6.09 -5.49
CA VAL A 72 2.17 -6.60 -4.62
C VAL A 72 1.97 -8.11 -4.44
N CYS A 73 2.99 -8.90 -4.75
CA CYS A 73 2.96 -10.35 -4.64
C CYS A 73 4.38 -10.92 -4.46
N PRO A 74 4.62 -11.80 -3.45
CA PRO A 74 3.69 -12.18 -2.38
C PRO A 74 3.54 -11.09 -1.31
N SER A 75 2.40 -11.10 -0.61
CA SER A 75 2.15 -10.25 0.55
C SER A 75 1.17 -10.90 1.52
N ASN A 76 0.73 -10.17 2.51
CA ASN A 76 -0.38 -10.52 3.38
C ASN A 76 -1.15 -9.25 3.77
N SER A 77 -2.39 -9.40 4.24
CA SER A 77 -3.04 -8.33 4.98
C SER A 77 -2.65 -8.45 6.46
N PRO A 78 -1.83 -7.54 7.00
CA PRO A 78 -1.28 -7.74 8.33
C PRO A 78 -2.34 -7.54 9.43
N GLU A 79 -2.50 -8.49 10.32
CA GLU A 79 -1.92 -9.86 10.38
C GLU A 79 -3.03 -10.91 10.22
N ASN A 80 -3.90 -10.77 9.22
CA ASN A 80 -5.11 -11.57 9.07
C ASN A 80 -4.88 -12.85 8.24
N THR A 81 -5.89 -13.72 8.24
CA THR A 81 -5.94 -14.97 7.47
C THR A 81 -7.20 -15.03 6.64
N HIS A 82 -7.15 -15.71 5.51
CA HIS A 82 -8.30 -15.95 4.65
C HIS A 82 -8.50 -17.44 4.38
N ALA A 83 -9.71 -17.82 3.97
CA ALA A 83 -10.07 -19.19 3.63
C ALA A 83 -10.13 -19.44 2.10
N GLY A 84 -9.66 -18.50 1.29
CA GLY A 84 -9.82 -18.53 -0.16
C GLY A 84 -9.14 -19.67 -0.90
N SER A 85 -8.17 -20.34 -0.29
CA SER A 85 -7.46 -21.48 -0.89
C SER A 85 -7.94 -22.85 -0.35
N GLY A 86 -9.12 -22.89 0.26
CA GLY A 86 -9.68 -24.13 0.83
C GLY A 86 -9.15 -24.48 2.21
N GLY A 87 -8.47 -23.56 2.87
CA GLY A 87 -7.95 -23.64 4.23
C GLY A 87 -7.48 -22.27 4.70
N LYS A 88 -7.11 -22.15 5.98
CA LYS A 88 -6.56 -20.88 6.48
C LYS A 88 -5.20 -20.61 5.86
N ALA A 89 -5.12 -19.49 5.15
CA ALA A 89 -3.88 -18.97 4.56
C ALA A 89 -3.69 -17.50 4.93
N THR A 90 -2.45 -17.04 4.87
CA THR A 90 -2.09 -15.64 5.17
C THR A 90 -1.46 -14.96 3.97
N THR A 91 -0.82 -15.74 3.10
CA THR A 91 -0.14 -15.22 1.92
C THR A 91 -1.14 -14.99 0.81
N ALA A 92 -1.10 -13.82 0.22
CA ALA A 92 -1.98 -13.40 -0.86
C ALA A 92 -1.24 -12.50 -1.86
N ALA A 93 -1.94 -12.08 -2.89
CA ALA A 93 -1.51 -11.05 -3.82
C ALA A 93 -2.54 -9.94 -3.84
N GLY A 94 -2.11 -8.69 -3.98
CA GLY A 94 -3.01 -7.56 -4.18
C GLY A 94 -3.91 -7.25 -2.98
N CYS A 95 -3.41 -7.42 -1.75
CA CYS A 95 -4.15 -7.01 -0.56
C CYS A 95 -4.51 -5.53 -0.63
N THR A 96 -5.70 -5.17 -0.21
CA THR A 96 -6.21 -3.81 -0.31
C THR A 96 -5.32 -2.79 0.38
N MET A 97 -4.79 -3.12 1.57
CA MET A 97 -3.86 -2.23 2.27
C MET A 97 -2.58 -1.96 1.48
N ASP A 98 -2.02 -2.96 0.80
CA ASP A 98 -0.83 -2.75 -0.03
C ASP A 98 -1.11 -1.80 -1.18
N ASN A 99 -2.23 -2.02 -1.88
CA ASN A 99 -2.65 -1.16 -2.98
C ASN A 99 -2.83 0.29 -2.51
N GLN A 100 -3.47 0.49 -1.36
CA GLN A 100 -3.68 1.81 -0.77
C GLN A 100 -2.36 2.48 -0.38
N LEU A 101 -1.43 1.75 0.21
CA LEU A 101 -0.11 2.27 0.61
C LEU A 101 0.76 2.66 -0.60
N VAL A 102 0.79 1.82 -1.63
CA VAL A 102 1.53 2.12 -2.86
C VAL A 102 0.90 3.31 -3.59
N PHE A 103 -0.43 3.38 -3.63
CA PHE A 103 -1.13 4.53 -4.20
C PHE A 103 -0.74 5.84 -3.49
N ASP A 104 -0.74 5.88 -2.16
CA ASP A 104 -0.33 7.06 -1.39
C ASP A 104 1.14 7.41 -1.61
N LEU A 105 2.01 6.41 -1.63
CA LEU A 105 3.45 6.61 -1.86
C LEU A 105 3.68 7.23 -3.24
N TRP A 106 3.14 6.65 -4.29
CA TRP A 106 3.35 7.13 -5.66
C TRP A 106 2.71 8.51 -5.89
N THR A 107 1.50 8.75 -5.39
CA THR A 107 0.88 10.09 -5.46
C THR A 107 1.70 11.15 -4.72
N SER A 108 2.28 10.81 -3.57
CA SER A 108 3.15 11.71 -2.81
C SER A 108 4.46 12.00 -3.55
N ILE A 109 5.05 11.00 -4.21
CA ILE A 109 6.24 11.17 -5.05
C ILE A 109 5.93 12.08 -6.25
N ILE A 110 4.83 11.84 -6.95
CA ILE A 110 4.39 12.64 -8.09
C ILE A 110 4.19 14.10 -7.67
N ALA A 111 3.46 14.33 -6.57
CA ALA A 111 3.23 15.67 -6.05
C ALA A 111 4.54 16.37 -5.65
N THR A 112 5.45 15.64 -5.00
CA THR A 112 6.75 16.16 -4.59
C THR A 112 7.63 16.48 -5.80
N ALA A 113 7.72 15.60 -6.78
CA ALA A 113 8.50 15.81 -8.00
C ALA A 113 8.05 17.08 -8.75
N ARG A 114 6.74 17.27 -8.86
CA ARG A 114 6.14 18.45 -9.48
C ARG A 114 6.44 19.73 -8.69
N LEU A 115 6.29 19.69 -7.38
CA LEU A 115 6.55 20.82 -6.50
C LEU A 115 8.02 21.25 -6.56
N LEU A 116 8.93 20.30 -6.56
CA LEU A 116 10.37 20.54 -6.58
C LEU A 116 10.93 20.81 -7.98
N GLY A 117 10.15 20.56 -9.04
CA GLY A 117 10.59 20.66 -10.43
C GLY A 117 11.65 19.64 -10.83
N VAL A 118 11.57 18.43 -10.29
CA VAL A 118 12.52 17.32 -10.52
C VAL A 118 11.82 16.06 -11.03
N ASP A 119 12.56 15.17 -11.66
CA ASP A 119 12.11 13.80 -12.03
C ASP A 119 10.73 13.75 -12.74
N THR A 120 10.46 14.68 -13.63
CA THR A 120 9.15 14.80 -14.34
C THR A 120 8.80 13.56 -15.15
N GLU A 121 9.79 12.90 -15.75
CA GLU A 121 9.61 11.66 -16.51
C GLU A 121 9.18 10.52 -15.58
N TYR A 122 9.84 10.40 -14.42
CA TYR A 122 9.47 9.38 -13.43
C TYR A 122 8.09 9.64 -12.83
N ALA A 123 7.74 10.89 -12.55
CA ALA A 123 6.40 11.24 -12.11
C ALA A 123 5.33 10.84 -13.14
N SER A 124 5.55 11.10 -14.43
CA SER A 124 4.64 10.69 -15.50
C SER A 124 4.56 9.16 -15.63
N HIS A 125 5.69 8.47 -15.48
CA HIS A 125 5.70 7.01 -15.46
C HIS A 125 4.83 6.46 -14.32
N LEU A 126 4.97 6.99 -13.11
CA LEU A 126 4.14 6.55 -11.96
C LEU A 126 2.65 6.85 -12.17
N GLU A 127 2.29 7.93 -12.85
CA GLU A 127 0.88 8.22 -13.20
C GLU A 127 0.28 7.12 -14.10
N GLU A 128 1.05 6.59 -15.05
CA GLU A 128 0.58 5.47 -15.85
C GLU A 128 0.50 4.17 -15.03
N ARG A 129 1.48 3.94 -14.15
CA ARG A 129 1.45 2.77 -13.25
C ARG A 129 0.25 2.77 -12.30
N LEU A 130 -0.15 3.95 -11.78
CA LEU A 130 -1.34 4.07 -10.94
C LEU A 130 -2.63 3.62 -11.64
N LYS A 131 -2.74 3.81 -12.95
CA LYS A 131 -3.91 3.38 -13.74
C LYS A 131 -3.99 1.85 -13.89
N GLU A 132 -2.89 1.17 -13.67
CA GLU A 132 -2.80 -0.28 -13.76
C GLU A 132 -3.13 -0.99 -12.43
N MET A 133 -3.23 -0.24 -11.34
CA MET A 133 -3.52 -0.79 -10.02
C MET A 133 -4.99 -1.23 -9.91
N PRO A 134 -5.29 -2.22 -9.04
CA PRO A 134 -6.68 -2.60 -8.79
C PRO A 134 -7.47 -1.45 -8.17
N PRO A 135 -8.73 -1.29 -8.56
CA PRO A 135 -9.66 -0.41 -7.85
C PRO A 135 -9.94 -0.96 -6.45
N MET A 136 -10.41 -0.11 -5.54
CA MET A 136 -11.03 -0.58 -4.31
C MET A 136 -12.30 -1.37 -4.66
N GLN A 137 -12.42 -2.58 -4.12
CA GLN A 137 -13.49 -3.50 -4.47
C GLN A 137 -14.51 -3.59 -3.32
N ILE A 138 -15.77 -3.66 -3.68
CA ILE A 138 -16.86 -3.88 -2.72
C ILE A 138 -17.28 -5.35 -2.80
N GLY A 139 -17.25 -6.03 -1.67
CA GLY A 139 -17.62 -7.44 -1.58
C GLY A 139 -19.13 -7.67 -1.50
N ARG A 140 -19.50 -8.94 -1.49
CA ARG A 140 -20.92 -9.40 -1.49
C ARG A 140 -21.77 -8.95 -0.29
N TRP A 141 -21.14 -8.50 0.77
CA TRP A 141 -21.78 -7.97 1.97
C TRP A 141 -21.92 -6.45 1.96
N GLY A 142 -21.40 -5.75 0.92
CA GLY A 142 -21.30 -4.31 0.87
C GLY A 142 -20.08 -3.72 1.61
N GLN A 143 -19.17 -4.57 2.06
CA GLN A 143 -17.94 -4.17 2.70
C GLN A 143 -16.84 -3.82 1.67
N LEU A 144 -15.88 -2.99 2.06
CA LEU A 144 -14.62 -2.88 1.35
C LEU A 144 -13.85 -4.20 1.50
N GLN A 145 -13.48 -4.82 0.39
CA GLN A 145 -12.73 -6.08 0.43
C GLN A 145 -11.33 -5.87 1.03
N GLU A 146 -10.94 -6.76 1.93
CA GLU A 146 -9.57 -6.82 2.48
C GLU A 146 -8.60 -7.49 1.50
N TRP A 147 -9.11 -8.40 0.68
CA TRP A 147 -8.35 -9.22 -0.24
C TRP A 147 -8.71 -8.90 -1.70
N MET A 148 -7.83 -9.28 -2.64
CA MET A 148 -8.13 -9.13 -4.06
C MET A 148 -9.39 -9.91 -4.49
N PHE A 149 -9.68 -11.00 -3.81
CA PHE A 149 -10.92 -11.77 -3.98
C PHE A 149 -11.83 -11.56 -2.78
N ASP A 150 -13.13 -11.76 -2.97
CA ASP A 150 -14.15 -11.64 -1.91
C ASP A 150 -14.08 -12.83 -0.93
N TRP A 151 -12.98 -12.87 -0.17
CA TRP A 151 -12.70 -13.88 0.86
C TRP A 151 -13.05 -13.41 2.27
N ASP A 152 -13.57 -12.21 2.40
CA ASP A 152 -13.95 -11.64 3.69
C ASP A 152 -15.03 -12.50 4.35
N ASP A 153 -14.95 -12.62 5.66
CA ASP A 153 -15.91 -13.32 6.49
C ASP A 153 -16.59 -12.30 7.43
N PRO A 154 -17.93 -12.17 7.40
CA PRO A 154 -18.63 -11.23 8.27
C PRO A 154 -18.51 -11.58 9.76
N ASP A 155 -18.15 -12.81 10.09
CA ASP A 155 -17.95 -13.28 11.46
C ASP A 155 -16.48 -13.24 11.89
N ASP A 156 -15.59 -12.68 11.05
CA ASP A 156 -14.19 -12.52 11.40
C ASP A 156 -14.01 -11.56 12.57
N ILE A 157 -13.43 -12.07 13.65
CA ILE A 157 -13.15 -11.32 14.89
C ILE A 157 -11.69 -10.83 14.95
N HIS A 158 -10.98 -10.81 13.81
CA HIS A 158 -9.60 -10.34 13.80
C HIS A 158 -9.51 -8.90 14.30
N ARG A 159 -8.48 -8.61 15.10
CA ARG A 159 -8.33 -7.32 15.79
C ARG A 159 -7.91 -6.15 14.88
N HIS A 160 -7.41 -6.43 13.68
CA HIS A 160 -6.98 -5.42 12.73
C HIS A 160 -7.98 -5.27 11.59
N VAL A 161 -8.07 -4.05 11.07
CA VAL A 161 -8.89 -3.67 9.92
C VAL A 161 -7.99 -3.02 8.86
N SER A 162 -6.98 -3.74 8.43
CA SER A 162 -5.87 -3.24 7.61
C SER A 162 -6.34 -2.58 6.31
N HIS A 163 -7.40 -3.10 5.69
CA HIS A 163 -8.02 -2.57 4.47
C HIS A 163 -8.69 -1.19 4.67
N LEU A 164 -8.95 -0.77 5.91
CA LEU A 164 -9.45 0.57 6.19
C LEU A 164 -8.35 1.65 6.27
N TYR A 165 -7.11 1.30 5.96
CA TYR A 165 -6.03 2.28 5.80
C TYR A 165 -6.43 3.42 4.84
N GLY A 166 -7.14 3.10 3.77
CA GLY A 166 -7.62 4.08 2.79
C GLY A 166 -8.60 5.12 3.35
N LEU A 167 -9.31 4.79 4.45
CA LEU A 167 -10.16 5.70 5.20
C LEU A 167 -9.33 6.52 6.19
N PHE A 168 -8.49 5.85 6.98
CA PHE A 168 -7.58 6.46 7.94
C PHE A 168 -6.37 5.53 8.19
N PRO A 169 -5.15 6.06 8.15
CA PRO A 169 -4.71 7.46 8.07
C PRO A 169 -4.67 8.07 6.67
N SER A 170 -4.90 7.31 5.61
CA SER A 170 -5.08 7.88 4.26
C SER A 170 -6.40 8.69 4.16
N ASN A 171 -6.63 9.27 3.01
CA ASN A 171 -7.87 9.97 2.67
C ASN A 171 -8.41 9.56 1.29
N GLN A 172 -8.05 8.37 0.84
CA GLN A 172 -8.53 7.83 -0.43
C GLN A 172 -10.03 7.56 -0.38
N ILE A 173 -10.52 7.09 0.78
CA ILE A 173 -11.94 6.90 1.05
C ILE A 173 -12.46 8.12 1.79
N SER A 174 -13.52 8.73 1.27
CA SER A 174 -14.10 9.93 1.85
C SER A 174 -15.55 10.08 1.41
N PRO A 175 -16.46 10.58 2.28
CA PRO A 175 -17.86 10.78 1.91
C PRO A 175 -18.07 11.81 0.79
N TYR A 176 -17.02 12.56 0.43
CA TYR A 176 -17.08 13.58 -0.61
C TYR A 176 -16.55 13.10 -1.97
N ARG A 177 -15.64 12.13 -1.98
CA ARG A 177 -14.95 11.67 -3.20
C ARG A 177 -15.32 10.25 -3.59
N THR A 178 -15.65 9.43 -2.60
CA THR A 178 -16.01 8.02 -2.74
C THR A 178 -17.24 7.71 -1.89
N PRO A 179 -18.41 8.33 -2.17
CA PRO A 179 -19.59 8.25 -1.30
C PRO A 179 -20.24 6.87 -1.27
N GLU A 180 -19.83 5.97 -2.14
CA GLU A 180 -20.30 4.58 -2.23
C GLU A 180 -19.81 3.78 -1.03
#